data_c1d771c23be94a2965799a5682d5b991
#
_entry.id   c1d771c23be94a2965799a5682d5b991
#
_cell.length_a   1.000
_cell.length_b   1.000
_cell.length_c   1.000
_cell.angle_alpha   90.00
_cell.angle_beta   90.00
_cell.angle_gamma   90.00
#
_symmetry.space_group_name_H-M   'P 1'
#
loop_
_entity.id
_entity.type
_entity.pdbx_description
1 polymer ?
#
loop_
_entity_poly.entity_id
_entity_poly.type
_entity_poly.pdbx_seq_one_letter_code
_entity_poly.pdbx_strand_id
1 'polypeptide(L)'
;RENRYYAQLGLNSINQSPRPSLEALLDLAGFKHGRVTESHISYILAPRMNALGRLGDANPLVEFLLSTNEDFIKKTALHLEELNSRRKLAVEMVYRSALDLLDRDPTINQYPVILLAKTGWESGVVGIAASKLVEQFHKPVILMNIDDEIAAGSARSVEGINIIQAIQENANLLIRFGGHPMAAGLSLNVLDLPRFREALSSSVDAQTAGAELEPSLEIDAYLTFSSLKAELIDEIDRLAPFGPGNPAPLFVTRGVEIENHNLIGKSREHRRLTLKDEHAFKTQALWWNSSDLPLPEGLFDLAYHARFNEYKENNDIILEWVDFRAVKQQEISISLPISRFRIFDYRFDPNAAALLQTMADKPDILLWAEGDRHHAPSAIARHELTQALKLAILTPPPSSQVLQQALEMVKPTEVLLFSLPSPDDSLKGFLNALAAVLRKQLAGGENNFSLKALCGMLGHTTEAIISGIEWWHHHGDIIFTVYDDKVNVEKFRGPQSMELKRHTSHLNELLIETSAFRNYYLRAEPYILLG
;
A
#
# COMPACT_ATOMS: atom_id res chain seq x y z
N ARG A 1 1.42 16.14 10.96
CA ARG A 1 0.27 17.05 10.74
C ARG A 1 0.73 18.47 10.41
N GLU A 2 1.65 19.06 11.19
CA GLU A 2 2.13 20.43 10.99
C GLU A 2 2.82 20.64 9.65
N ASN A 3 3.74 19.75 9.26
CA ASN A 3 4.45 19.84 7.98
C ASN A 3 3.51 19.85 6.79
N ARG A 4 2.44 19.02 6.81
CA ARG A 4 1.42 19.01 5.76
C ARG A 4 0.68 20.35 5.67
N TYR A 5 0.32 20.92 6.80
CA TYR A 5 -0.33 22.23 6.86
C TYR A 5 0.55 23.34 6.27
N TYR A 6 1.84 23.38 6.63
CA TYR A 6 2.78 24.35 6.06
C TYR A 6 3.03 24.10 4.57
N ALA A 7 3.09 22.86 4.12
CA ALA A 7 3.20 22.54 2.70
C ALA A 7 1.98 23.03 1.91
N GLN A 8 0.77 22.82 2.44
CA GLN A 8 -0.47 23.36 1.83
C GLN A 8 -0.48 24.89 1.78
N LEU A 9 -0.07 25.56 2.87
CA LEU A 9 0.05 27.02 2.88
C LEU A 9 1.07 27.51 1.86
N GLY A 10 2.23 26.86 1.77
CA GLY A 10 3.27 27.19 0.80
C GLY A 10 2.81 27.04 -0.64
N LEU A 11 2.15 25.92 -0.97
CA LEU A 11 1.57 25.68 -2.30
C LEU A 11 0.49 26.71 -2.64
N ASN A 12 -0.38 27.04 -1.69
CA ASN A 12 -1.40 28.07 -1.89
C ASN A 12 -0.76 29.45 -2.14
N SER A 13 0.29 29.80 -1.40
CA SER A 13 1.03 31.05 -1.59
C SER A 13 1.68 31.12 -2.97
N ILE A 14 2.31 30.03 -3.44
CA ILE A 14 2.92 29.97 -4.78
C ILE A 14 1.83 30.12 -5.87
N ASN A 15 0.66 29.52 -5.67
CA ASN A 15 -0.42 29.59 -6.65
C ASN A 15 -1.16 30.93 -6.68
N GLN A 16 -1.18 31.68 -5.59
CA GLN A 16 -1.84 32.98 -5.50
C GLN A 16 -0.92 34.14 -5.87
N SER A 17 0.32 34.09 -5.40
CA SER A 17 1.31 35.16 -5.58
C SER A 17 2.73 34.57 -5.55
N PRO A 18 3.17 33.94 -6.66
CA PRO A 18 4.51 33.36 -6.72
C PRO A 18 5.58 34.43 -6.57
N ARG A 19 6.68 34.08 -5.93
CA ARG A 19 7.87 34.94 -5.95
C ARG A 19 8.40 35.03 -7.39
N PRO A 20 8.87 36.20 -7.86
CA PRO A 20 9.39 36.36 -9.23
C PRO A 20 10.47 35.34 -9.61
N SER A 21 11.30 34.94 -8.62
CA SER A 21 12.32 33.92 -8.82
C SER A 21 11.76 32.52 -9.11
N LEU A 22 10.67 32.13 -8.42
CA LEU A 22 10.02 30.84 -8.66
C LEU A 22 9.25 30.83 -9.98
N GLU A 23 8.57 31.93 -10.30
CA GLU A 23 7.89 32.14 -11.58
C GLU A 23 8.87 32.02 -12.74
N ALA A 24 10.03 32.67 -12.67
CA ALA A 24 11.07 32.58 -13.69
C ALA A 24 11.57 31.13 -13.91
N LEU A 25 11.70 30.32 -12.85
CA LEU A 25 12.09 28.91 -12.98
C LEU A 25 10.98 28.05 -13.59
N LEU A 26 9.71 28.30 -13.24
CA LEU A 26 8.55 27.62 -13.82
C LEU A 26 8.41 27.93 -15.30
N ASP A 27 8.56 29.20 -15.69
CA ASP A 27 8.51 29.64 -17.09
C ASP A 27 9.61 28.96 -17.94
N LEU A 28 10.86 28.95 -17.44
CA LEU A 28 11.97 28.25 -18.12
C LEU A 28 11.74 26.75 -18.24
N ALA A 29 11.01 26.14 -17.29
CA ALA A 29 10.61 24.75 -17.38
C ALA A 29 9.47 24.50 -18.37
N GLY A 30 8.83 25.56 -18.89
CA GLY A 30 7.70 25.47 -19.80
C GLY A 30 6.35 25.31 -19.09
N PHE A 31 6.29 25.52 -17.77
CA PHE A 31 5.06 25.51 -17.00
C PHE A 31 4.44 26.90 -17.04
N LYS A 32 3.49 27.09 -17.98
CA LYS A 32 2.89 28.40 -18.24
C LYS A 32 1.47 28.54 -17.68
N HIS A 33 0.78 27.44 -17.47
CA HIS A 33 -0.62 27.41 -17.03
C HIS A 33 -0.85 26.20 -16.14
N GLY A 34 -1.73 26.34 -15.14
CA GLY A 34 -2.10 25.29 -14.25
C GLY A 34 -1.78 25.59 -12.78
N ARG A 35 -2.13 24.68 -11.91
CA ARG A 35 -1.87 24.77 -10.48
C ARG A 35 -0.54 24.11 -10.15
N VAL A 36 0.35 24.82 -9.47
CA VAL A 36 1.60 24.25 -8.95
C VAL A 36 1.26 23.28 -7.82
N THR A 37 1.74 22.04 -7.95
CA THR A 37 1.57 20.95 -6.98
C THR A 37 2.92 20.60 -6.33
N GLU A 38 2.91 19.68 -5.35
CA GLU A 38 4.13 19.13 -4.75
C GLU A 38 5.03 18.44 -5.77
N SER A 39 4.45 17.86 -6.82
CA SER A 39 5.20 17.26 -7.93
C SER A 39 6.02 18.31 -8.68
N HIS A 40 5.47 19.49 -8.92
CA HIS A 40 6.20 20.61 -9.54
C HIS A 40 7.35 21.08 -8.66
N ILE A 41 7.14 21.13 -7.33
CA ILE A 41 8.24 21.42 -6.39
C ILE A 41 9.33 20.36 -6.52
N SER A 42 8.97 19.09 -6.46
CA SER A 42 9.92 17.97 -6.41
C SER A 42 10.68 17.73 -7.72
N TYR A 43 10.02 17.89 -8.87
CA TYR A 43 10.58 17.52 -10.17
C TYR A 43 10.95 18.72 -11.07
N ILE A 44 10.45 19.93 -10.78
CA ILE A 44 10.76 21.12 -11.56
C ILE A 44 11.64 22.10 -10.77
N LEU A 45 11.18 22.58 -9.61
CA LEU A 45 11.87 23.64 -8.87
C LEU A 45 13.09 23.10 -8.11
N ALA A 46 12.92 22.10 -7.25
CA ALA A 46 13.97 21.59 -6.39
C ALA A 46 15.19 21.05 -7.17
N PRO A 47 15.07 20.33 -8.29
CA PRO A 47 16.24 19.87 -9.05
C PRO A 47 17.09 21.01 -9.61
N ARG A 48 16.48 22.13 -10.04
CA ARG A 48 17.16 23.33 -10.53
C ARG A 48 17.91 24.03 -9.42
N MET A 49 17.25 24.26 -8.28
CA MET A 49 17.87 24.88 -7.11
C MET A 49 19.00 24.02 -6.53
N ASN A 50 18.77 22.71 -6.41
CA ASN A 50 19.76 21.77 -5.89
C ASN A 50 20.99 21.57 -6.81
N ALA A 51 20.88 21.87 -8.11
CA ALA A 51 22.00 21.78 -9.04
C ALA A 51 23.16 22.70 -8.65
N LEU A 52 22.84 23.87 -8.08
CA LEU A 52 23.85 24.82 -7.61
C LEU A 52 24.74 24.22 -6.50
N GLY A 53 24.13 23.60 -5.48
CA GLY A 53 24.89 22.99 -4.38
C GLY A 53 25.57 21.66 -4.73
N ARG A 54 25.25 21.07 -5.88
CA ARG A 54 25.90 19.84 -6.36
C ARG A 54 27.12 20.12 -7.25
N LEU A 55 27.11 21.21 -7.99
CA LEU A 55 28.12 21.57 -9.00
C LEU A 55 28.87 22.88 -8.65
N GLY A 56 28.50 23.56 -7.55
CA GLY A 56 29.05 24.83 -7.12
C GLY A 56 28.67 25.23 -5.71
N ASP A 57 28.69 26.54 -5.44
CA ASP A 57 28.31 27.14 -4.16
C ASP A 57 26.80 27.44 -4.14
N ALA A 58 26.09 27.00 -3.10
CA ALA A 58 24.64 27.19 -2.94
C ALA A 58 24.24 28.57 -2.36
N ASN A 59 25.18 29.35 -1.80
CA ASN A 59 24.88 30.62 -1.14
C ASN A 59 24.11 31.62 -2.03
N PRO A 60 24.41 31.77 -3.34
CA PRO A 60 23.67 32.70 -4.21
C PRO A 60 22.18 32.39 -4.35
N LEU A 61 21.74 31.18 -4.00
CA LEU A 61 20.32 30.79 -4.07
C LEU A 61 19.44 31.61 -3.11
N VAL A 62 19.96 31.97 -1.94
CA VAL A 62 19.20 32.76 -0.95
C VAL A 62 18.91 34.15 -1.51
N GLU A 63 19.94 34.80 -2.11
CA GLU A 63 19.78 36.10 -2.75
C GLU A 63 18.80 36.02 -3.93
N PHE A 64 18.90 35.00 -4.76
CA PHE A 64 17.97 34.75 -5.86
C PHE A 64 16.52 34.64 -5.39
N LEU A 65 16.27 33.86 -4.34
CA LEU A 65 14.91 33.64 -3.82
C LEU A 65 14.30 34.92 -3.18
N LEU A 66 15.11 35.82 -2.69
CA LEU A 66 14.69 37.05 -2.02
C LEU A 66 14.70 38.28 -2.94
N SER A 67 15.33 38.18 -4.11
CA SER A 67 15.49 39.33 -5.02
C SER A 67 14.17 39.77 -5.65
N THR A 68 14.06 41.07 -5.89
CA THR A 68 13.03 41.71 -6.71
C THR A 68 13.61 42.33 -7.99
N ASN A 69 14.92 42.21 -8.21
CA ASN A 69 15.59 42.70 -9.41
C ASN A 69 15.39 41.72 -10.58
N GLU A 70 14.59 42.09 -11.56
CA GLU A 70 14.23 41.26 -12.69
C GLU A 70 15.44 40.77 -13.50
N ASP A 71 16.43 41.64 -13.75
CA ASP A 71 17.63 41.28 -14.53
C ASP A 71 18.49 40.25 -13.80
N PHE A 72 18.65 40.42 -12.48
CA PHE A 72 19.35 39.46 -11.63
C PHE A 72 18.62 38.12 -11.61
N ILE A 73 17.28 38.15 -11.44
CA ILE A 73 16.43 36.94 -11.42
C ILE A 73 16.56 36.18 -12.75
N LYS A 74 16.41 36.86 -13.89
CA LYS A 74 16.50 36.22 -15.21
C LYS A 74 17.87 35.59 -15.45
N LYS A 75 18.97 36.31 -15.16
CA LYS A 75 20.33 35.80 -15.31
C LYS A 75 20.58 34.58 -14.42
N THR A 76 20.17 34.65 -13.16
CA THR A 76 20.36 33.54 -12.20
C THR A 76 19.49 32.34 -12.55
N ALA A 77 18.24 32.53 -12.98
CA ALA A 77 17.36 31.44 -13.40
C ALA A 77 17.93 30.70 -14.63
N LEU A 78 18.47 31.42 -15.63
CA LEU A 78 19.15 30.82 -16.77
C LEU A 78 20.38 30.03 -16.35
N HIS A 79 21.18 30.55 -15.42
CA HIS A 79 22.34 29.84 -14.89
C HIS A 79 21.94 28.56 -14.13
N LEU A 80 20.87 28.60 -13.34
CA LEU A 80 20.33 27.42 -12.66
C LEU A 80 19.82 26.36 -13.65
N GLU A 81 19.21 26.76 -14.77
CA GLU A 81 18.79 25.84 -15.83
C GLU A 81 20.00 25.20 -16.55
N GLU A 82 21.07 25.98 -16.81
CA GLU A 82 22.32 25.45 -17.36
C GLU A 82 22.95 24.43 -16.41
N LEU A 83 23.09 24.75 -15.13
CA LEU A 83 23.60 23.82 -14.11
C LEU A 83 22.75 22.57 -13.98
N ASN A 84 21.43 22.69 -14.02
CA ASN A 84 20.53 21.56 -13.98
C ASN A 84 20.70 20.66 -15.21
N SER A 85 20.86 21.24 -16.39
CA SER A 85 21.13 20.51 -17.63
C SER A 85 22.48 19.79 -17.57
N ARG A 86 23.52 20.45 -17.08
CA ARG A 86 24.85 19.85 -16.85
C ARG A 86 24.79 18.72 -15.84
N ARG A 87 24.07 18.92 -14.72
CA ARG A 87 23.83 17.86 -13.72
C ARG A 87 23.15 16.63 -14.34
N LYS A 88 22.10 16.82 -15.17
CA LYS A 88 21.42 15.70 -15.85
C LYS A 88 22.37 14.91 -16.74
N LEU A 89 23.20 15.59 -17.52
CA LEU A 89 24.22 14.94 -18.35
C LEU A 89 25.25 14.18 -17.51
N ALA A 90 25.74 14.79 -16.43
CA ALA A 90 26.70 14.14 -15.53
C ALA A 90 26.12 12.89 -14.87
N VAL A 91 24.86 12.94 -14.40
CA VAL A 91 24.16 11.76 -13.86
C VAL A 91 24.07 10.66 -14.91
N GLU A 92 23.68 11.00 -16.13
CA GLU A 92 23.54 10.01 -17.21
C GLU A 92 24.89 9.38 -17.60
N MET A 93 25.97 10.18 -17.64
CA MET A 93 27.30 9.67 -17.89
C MET A 93 27.77 8.69 -16.81
N VAL A 94 27.56 9.01 -15.51
CA VAL A 94 27.91 8.12 -14.40
C VAL A 94 27.07 6.84 -14.46
N TYR A 95 25.77 6.97 -14.69
CA TYR A 95 24.85 5.83 -14.77
C TYR A 95 25.22 4.86 -15.90
N ARG A 96 25.42 5.35 -17.13
CA ARG A 96 25.87 4.51 -18.26
C ARG A 96 27.24 3.90 -18.02
N SER A 97 28.17 4.68 -17.47
CA SER A 97 29.50 4.17 -17.13
C SER A 97 29.42 3.07 -16.04
N ALA A 98 28.48 3.12 -15.12
CA ALA A 98 28.28 2.07 -14.14
C ALA A 98 27.67 0.80 -14.77
N LEU A 99 26.70 0.94 -15.68
CA LEU A 99 26.16 -0.18 -16.46
C LEU A 99 27.26 -0.86 -17.30
N ASP A 100 28.09 -0.09 -18.00
CA ASP A 100 29.24 -0.62 -18.76
C ASP A 100 30.20 -1.43 -17.87
N LEU A 101 30.38 -1.04 -16.61
CA LEU A 101 31.22 -1.80 -15.67
C LEU A 101 30.54 -3.10 -15.24
N LEU A 102 29.22 -3.10 -15.01
CA LEU A 102 28.45 -4.31 -14.69
C LEU A 102 28.42 -5.28 -15.88
N ASP A 103 28.28 -4.77 -17.10
CA ASP A 103 28.30 -5.60 -18.32
C ASP A 103 29.68 -6.25 -18.54
N ARG A 104 30.77 -5.56 -18.21
CA ARG A 104 32.15 -6.08 -18.32
C ARG A 104 32.47 -7.11 -17.24
N ASP A 105 31.90 -6.97 -16.06
CA ASP A 105 32.05 -7.89 -14.94
C ASP A 105 30.69 -8.20 -14.29
N PRO A 106 29.94 -9.15 -14.88
CA PRO A 106 28.64 -9.55 -14.35
C PRO A 106 28.69 -10.16 -12.95
N THR A 107 29.89 -10.55 -12.46
CA THR A 107 30.04 -11.12 -11.11
C THR A 107 29.74 -10.08 -10.03
N ILE A 108 29.91 -8.80 -10.31
CA ILE A 108 29.59 -7.70 -9.39
C ILE A 108 28.09 -7.72 -9.03
N ASN A 109 27.21 -8.06 -9.97
CA ASN A 109 25.79 -8.15 -9.72
C ASN A 109 25.37 -9.40 -8.91
N GLN A 110 26.27 -10.36 -8.69
CA GLN A 110 26.00 -11.53 -7.83
C GLN A 110 26.13 -11.18 -6.34
N TYR A 111 26.82 -10.09 -6.00
CA TYR A 111 26.87 -9.61 -4.63
C TYR A 111 25.52 -9.04 -4.15
N PRO A 112 25.24 -9.11 -2.86
CA PRO A 112 24.01 -8.51 -2.27
C PRO A 112 24.03 -6.97 -2.29
N VAL A 113 25.21 -6.37 -2.55
CA VAL A 113 25.41 -4.92 -2.71
C VAL A 113 26.28 -4.65 -3.94
N ILE A 114 25.86 -3.74 -4.79
CA ILE A 114 26.62 -3.29 -5.95
C ILE A 114 27.58 -2.18 -5.49
N LEU A 115 28.90 -2.44 -5.53
CA LEU A 115 29.92 -1.44 -5.25
C LEU A 115 30.78 -1.22 -6.49
N LEU A 116 30.74 0.00 -7.03
CA LEU A 116 31.51 0.42 -8.21
C LEU A 116 32.32 1.69 -7.90
N ALA A 117 33.52 1.71 -8.38
CA ALA A 117 34.42 2.86 -8.24
C ALA A 117 35.13 3.15 -9.55
N LYS A 118 35.23 4.41 -9.94
CA LYS A 118 35.93 4.83 -11.17
C LYS A 118 36.42 6.26 -11.05
N THR A 119 37.55 6.54 -11.65
CA THR A 119 38.12 7.89 -11.77
C THR A 119 37.29 8.74 -12.73
N GLY A 120 37.11 10.02 -12.38
CA GLY A 120 36.43 11.01 -13.23
C GLY A 120 34.90 11.03 -13.09
N TRP A 121 34.34 10.32 -12.15
CA TRP A 121 32.94 10.49 -11.80
C TRP A 121 32.74 11.76 -10.95
N GLU A 122 31.77 12.57 -11.31
CA GLU A 122 31.48 13.83 -10.58
C GLU A 122 30.86 13.52 -9.22
N SER A 123 31.54 13.80 -8.11
CA SER A 123 31.16 13.42 -6.74
C SER A 123 29.78 13.96 -6.33
N GLY A 124 29.40 15.15 -6.86
CA GLY A 124 28.07 15.75 -6.57
C GLY A 124 26.88 14.99 -7.14
N VAL A 125 27.09 14.04 -8.08
CA VAL A 125 26.01 13.33 -8.78
C VAL A 125 26.03 11.82 -8.59
N VAL A 126 27.10 11.22 -8.06
CA VAL A 126 27.19 9.75 -7.85
C VAL A 126 26.02 9.20 -7.03
N GLY A 127 25.55 9.94 -6.03
CA GLY A 127 24.41 9.54 -5.21
C GLY A 127 23.09 9.53 -5.97
N ILE A 128 22.92 10.36 -7.01
CA ILE A 128 21.72 10.34 -7.88
C ILE A 128 21.79 9.14 -8.83
N ALA A 129 22.95 8.89 -9.41
CA ALA A 129 23.16 7.73 -10.27
C ALA A 129 23.01 6.42 -9.48
N ALA A 130 23.48 6.37 -8.22
CA ALA A 130 23.27 5.22 -7.34
C ALA A 130 21.78 4.96 -7.09
N SER A 131 20.96 5.99 -6.88
CA SER A 131 19.51 5.81 -6.74
C SER A 131 18.87 5.19 -7.98
N LYS A 132 19.24 5.60 -9.19
CA LYS A 132 18.76 5.01 -10.45
C LYS A 132 19.12 3.51 -10.57
N LEU A 133 20.32 3.13 -10.12
CA LEU A 133 20.74 1.72 -10.13
C LEU A 133 20.00 0.92 -9.06
N VAL A 134 19.71 1.50 -7.89
CA VAL A 134 18.86 0.85 -6.86
C VAL A 134 17.46 0.56 -7.43
N GLU A 135 16.85 1.51 -8.12
CA GLU A 135 15.56 1.33 -8.79
C GLU A 135 15.59 0.20 -9.83
N GLN A 136 16.70 0.07 -10.57
CA GLN A 136 16.83 -0.95 -11.62
C GLN A 136 17.16 -2.34 -11.08
N PHE A 137 18.07 -2.44 -10.09
CA PHE A 137 18.60 -3.73 -9.63
C PHE A 137 17.97 -4.22 -8.33
N HIS A 138 17.17 -3.39 -7.65
CA HIS A 138 16.53 -3.67 -6.36
C HIS A 138 17.52 -4.14 -5.28
N LYS A 139 18.74 -3.59 -5.31
CA LYS A 139 19.84 -3.88 -4.37
C LYS A 139 20.45 -2.59 -3.87
N PRO A 140 21.08 -2.59 -2.69
CA PRO A 140 21.92 -1.47 -2.29
C PRO A 140 23.03 -1.21 -3.31
N VAL A 141 23.29 0.06 -3.60
CA VAL A 141 24.31 0.51 -4.55
C VAL A 141 25.22 1.54 -3.91
N ILE A 142 26.52 1.37 -4.09
CA ILE A 142 27.57 2.34 -3.74
C ILE A 142 28.34 2.72 -5.00
N LEU A 143 28.31 4.00 -5.35
CA LEU A 143 29.12 4.56 -6.42
C LEU A 143 30.17 5.51 -5.85
N MET A 144 31.40 5.34 -6.26
CA MET A 144 32.54 6.10 -5.73
C MET A 144 33.38 6.72 -6.86
N ASN A 145 33.77 7.98 -6.70
CA ASN A 145 34.83 8.58 -7.50
C ASN A 145 36.18 8.25 -6.89
N ILE A 146 37.12 7.87 -7.72
CA ILE A 146 38.54 7.67 -7.34
C ILE A 146 39.27 8.97 -7.65
N ASP A 147 39.89 9.54 -6.64
CA ASP A 147 40.80 10.69 -6.73
C ASP A 147 42.11 10.30 -6.05
N ASP A 148 43.17 10.13 -6.84
CA ASP A 148 44.43 9.56 -6.43
C ASP A 148 44.28 8.21 -5.70
N GLU A 149 44.59 8.17 -4.41
CA GLU A 149 44.53 6.96 -3.56
C GLU A 149 43.23 6.81 -2.80
N ILE A 150 42.31 7.77 -2.92
CA ILE A 150 41.06 7.81 -2.13
C ILE A 150 39.86 7.56 -3.05
N ALA A 151 39.03 6.61 -2.67
CA ALA A 151 37.70 6.44 -3.22
C ALA A 151 36.68 7.09 -2.28
N ALA A 152 35.90 8.04 -2.79
CA ALA A 152 34.85 8.71 -2.04
C ALA A 152 33.52 8.64 -2.82
N GLY A 153 32.42 8.37 -2.11
CA GLY A 153 31.15 8.18 -2.81
C GLY A 153 29.92 8.17 -1.92
N SER A 154 28.86 7.69 -2.52
CA SER A 154 27.54 7.65 -1.91
C SER A 154 26.93 6.26 -2.04
N ALA A 155 26.32 5.81 -0.93
CA ALA A 155 25.50 4.62 -0.85
C ALA A 155 24.02 4.99 -0.94
N ARG A 156 23.23 4.11 -1.56
CA ARG A 156 21.78 4.11 -1.56
C ARG A 156 21.30 2.69 -1.26
N SER A 157 20.22 2.58 -0.51
CA SER A 157 19.68 1.30 -0.05
C SER A 157 18.28 1.03 -0.57
N VAL A 158 17.81 -0.18 -0.32
CA VAL A 158 16.43 -0.64 -0.50
C VAL A 158 15.77 -0.79 0.87
N GLU A 159 14.46 -0.87 0.89
CA GLU A 159 13.70 -1.17 2.11
C GLU A 159 14.14 -2.53 2.69
N GLY A 160 14.21 -2.61 4.01
CA GLY A 160 14.71 -3.80 4.71
C GLY A 160 16.21 -3.84 4.95
N ILE A 161 17.03 -3.00 4.29
CA ILE A 161 18.49 -2.95 4.49
C ILE A 161 18.93 -1.60 5.06
N ASN A 162 19.51 -1.63 6.26
CA ASN A 162 20.14 -0.47 6.89
C ASN A 162 21.58 -0.33 6.43
N ILE A 163 21.82 0.45 5.36
CA ILE A 163 23.15 0.56 4.75
C ILE A 163 24.18 1.24 5.65
N ILE A 164 23.77 2.22 6.47
CA ILE A 164 24.72 2.88 7.38
C ILE A 164 25.20 1.93 8.49
N GLN A 165 24.38 1.01 8.95
CA GLN A 165 24.77 -0.03 9.89
C GLN A 165 25.80 -0.97 9.26
N ALA A 166 25.54 -1.48 8.04
CA ALA A 166 26.47 -2.34 7.31
C ALA A 166 27.82 -1.66 7.05
N ILE A 167 27.80 -0.35 6.73
CA ILE A 167 29.02 0.45 6.57
C ILE A 167 29.75 0.61 7.90
N GLN A 168 29.04 0.87 9.00
CA GLN A 168 29.61 1.07 10.34
C GLN A 168 30.28 -0.19 10.90
N GLU A 169 29.73 -1.37 10.63
CA GLU A 169 30.33 -2.66 11.02
C GLU A 169 31.74 -2.85 10.40
N ASN A 170 32.02 -2.15 9.30
CA ASN A 170 33.27 -2.18 8.55
C ASN A 170 34.08 -0.88 8.68
N ALA A 171 33.86 -0.10 9.75
CA ALA A 171 34.47 1.21 9.96
C ALA A 171 36.01 1.21 9.94
N ASN A 172 36.64 0.08 10.29
CA ASN A 172 38.11 -0.09 10.30
C ASN A 172 38.74 -0.04 8.89
N LEU A 173 37.96 -0.16 7.81
CA LEU A 173 38.38 -0.05 6.43
C LEU A 173 38.10 1.34 5.83
N LEU A 174 37.48 2.24 6.60
CA LEU A 174 37.03 3.52 6.11
C LEU A 174 37.83 4.69 6.68
N ILE A 175 37.98 5.73 5.87
CA ILE A 175 38.56 7.01 6.31
C ILE A 175 37.47 7.88 6.94
N ARG A 176 36.26 7.93 6.30
CA ARG A 176 35.10 8.68 6.76
C ARG A 176 33.83 8.00 6.30
N PHE A 177 32.80 8.07 7.13
CA PHE A 177 31.45 7.64 6.75
C PHE A 177 30.41 8.39 7.58
N GLY A 178 29.15 8.39 7.11
CA GLY A 178 28.01 8.93 7.81
C GLY A 178 26.76 8.91 6.95
N GLY A 179 25.60 8.92 7.59
CA GLY A 179 24.33 8.88 6.85
C GLY A 179 23.18 8.35 7.68
N HIS A 180 22.20 7.82 6.96
CA HIS A 180 20.94 7.27 7.47
C HIS A 180 20.69 5.87 6.87
N PRO A 181 19.72 5.09 7.36
CA PRO A 181 19.47 3.74 6.87
C PRO A 181 19.37 3.61 5.34
N MET A 182 18.77 4.58 4.66
CA MET A 182 18.55 4.54 3.21
C MET A 182 19.65 5.22 2.37
N ALA A 183 20.52 6.02 2.96
CA ALA A 183 21.55 6.76 2.20
C ALA A 183 22.72 7.14 3.10
N ALA A 184 23.94 6.87 2.61
CA ALA A 184 25.16 7.20 3.33
C ALA A 184 26.23 7.75 2.38
N GLY A 185 27.19 8.50 2.96
CA GLY A 185 28.43 8.91 2.32
C GLY A 185 29.60 8.18 2.98
N LEU A 186 30.64 7.84 2.20
CA LEU A 186 31.82 7.17 2.71
C LEU A 186 33.06 7.46 1.87
N SER A 187 34.21 7.28 2.47
CA SER A 187 35.50 7.28 1.76
C SER A 187 36.45 6.26 2.37
N LEU A 188 37.29 5.65 1.52
CA LEU A 188 38.30 4.67 1.89
C LEU A 188 39.49 4.73 0.93
N ASN A 189 40.57 4.04 1.28
CA ASN A 189 41.70 3.88 0.40
C ASN A 189 41.33 2.94 -0.75
N VAL A 190 41.72 3.25 -1.98
CA VAL A 190 41.48 2.44 -3.19
C VAL A 190 41.95 1.00 -3.02
N LEU A 191 43.04 0.79 -2.31
CA LEU A 191 43.58 -0.55 -2.03
C LEU A 191 42.68 -1.42 -1.16
N ASP A 192 41.82 -0.81 -0.33
CA ASP A 192 40.89 -1.50 0.55
C ASP A 192 39.52 -1.81 -0.14
N LEU A 193 39.27 -1.31 -1.35
CA LEU A 193 37.99 -1.53 -2.06
C LEU A 193 37.58 -3.00 -2.19
N PRO A 194 38.47 -3.94 -2.60
CA PRO A 194 38.10 -5.34 -2.71
C PRO A 194 37.70 -5.93 -1.36
N ARG A 195 38.49 -5.67 -0.32
CA ARG A 195 38.25 -6.14 1.02
C ARG A 195 36.94 -5.55 1.63
N PHE A 196 36.73 -4.27 1.37
CA PHE A 196 35.51 -3.60 1.82
C PHE A 196 34.26 -4.17 1.13
N ARG A 197 34.32 -4.49 -0.18
CA ARG A 197 33.22 -5.12 -0.92
C ARG A 197 32.79 -6.45 -0.29
N GLU A 198 33.76 -7.32 0.02
CA GLU A 198 33.48 -8.62 0.64
C GLU A 198 32.88 -8.47 2.05
N ALA A 199 33.48 -7.64 2.87
CA ALA A 199 33.04 -7.40 4.23
C ALA A 199 31.64 -6.75 4.28
N LEU A 200 31.41 -5.74 3.45
CA LEU A 200 30.11 -5.08 3.32
C LEU A 200 29.03 -6.04 2.82
N SER A 201 29.36 -6.91 1.85
CA SER A 201 28.44 -7.92 1.35
C SER A 201 28.01 -8.86 2.45
N SER A 202 28.93 -9.33 3.27
CA SER A 202 28.64 -10.17 4.43
C SER A 202 27.73 -9.47 5.45
N SER A 203 27.95 -8.17 5.70
CA SER A 203 27.10 -7.38 6.60
C SER A 203 25.70 -7.17 6.05
N VAL A 204 25.54 -7.03 4.73
CA VAL A 204 24.23 -6.90 4.07
C VAL A 204 23.49 -8.24 4.08
N ASP A 205 24.17 -9.35 3.74
CA ASP A 205 23.58 -10.70 3.80
C ASP A 205 23.09 -11.05 5.21
N ALA A 206 23.82 -10.64 6.23
CA ALA A 206 23.41 -10.87 7.62
C ALA A 206 22.09 -10.15 7.98
N GLN A 207 21.81 -8.99 7.38
CA GLN A 207 20.55 -8.26 7.61
C GLN A 207 19.34 -8.92 6.93
N THR A 208 19.55 -9.57 5.80
CA THR A 208 18.47 -10.26 5.06
C THR A 208 18.29 -11.72 5.51
N ALA A 209 19.19 -12.24 6.35
CA ALA A 209 19.25 -13.65 6.73
C ALA A 209 19.25 -14.60 5.50
N GLY A 210 19.78 -14.14 4.36
CA GLY A 210 19.83 -14.87 3.10
C GLY A 210 18.50 -14.92 2.33
N ALA A 211 17.48 -14.15 2.74
CA ALA A 211 16.24 -14.00 1.98
C ALA A 211 16.45 -13.01 0.83
N GLU A 212 15.96 -13.33 -0.36
CA GLU A 212 15.84 -12.34 -1.42
C GLU A 212 14.74 -11.34 -1.06
N LEU A 213 15.09 -10.05 -1.13
CA LEU A 213 14.12 -8.97 -0.95
C LEU A 213 13.35 -8.81 -2.27
N GLU A 214 12.18 -9.40 -2.33
CA GLU A 214 11.28 -9.15 -3.46
C GLU A 214 10.64 -7.76 -3.33
N PRO A 215 10.73 -6.93 -4.39
CA PRO A 215 10.03 -5.65 -4.38
C PRO A 215 8.52 -5.89 -4.25
N SER A 216 7.89 -5.22 -3.30
CA SER A 216 6.44 -5.28 -3.10
C SER A 216 5.83 -3.89 -3.26
N LEU A 217 4.61 -3.84 -3.79
CA LEU A 217 3.82 -2.62 -3.87
C LEU A 217 2.59 -2.76 -2.97
N GLU A 218 2.41 -1.80 -2.07
CA GLU A 218 1.17 -1.67 -1.30
C GLU A 218 0.09 -1.06 -2.18
N ILE A 219 -0.96 -1.83 -2.46
CA ILE A 219 -2.07 -1.43 -3.33
C ILE A 219 -3.22 -0.92 -2.47
N ASP A 220 -3.63 0.33 -2.66
CA ASP A 220 -4.74 0.92 -1.92
C ASP A 220 -6.09 0.39 -2.41
N ALA A 221 -6.28 0.24 -3.73
CA ALA A 221 -7.53 -0.31 -4.27
C ALA A 221 -7.38 -0.90 -5.68
N TYR A 222 -8.27 -1.84 -6.01
CA TYR A 222 -8.48 -2.32 -7.37
C TYR A 222 -9.62 -1.54 -8.01
N LEU A 223 -9.38 -0.98 -9.20
CA LEU A 223 -10.35 -0.17 -9.94
C LEU A 223 -10.48 -0.68 -11.38
N THR A 224 -11.65 -0.50 -11.99
CA THR A 224 -11.83 -0.58 -13.44
C THR A 224 -11.62 0.80 -14.06
N PHE A 225 -11.27 0.89 -15.34
CA PHE A 225 -11.14 2.21 -15.99
C PHE A 225 -12.45 2.99 -16.01
N SER A 226 -13.59 2.32 -16.02
CA SER A 226 -14.91 2.96 -15.89
C SER A 226 -15.18 3.64 -14.54
N SER A 227 -14.45 3.23 -13.50
CA SER A 227 -14.54 3.82 -12.14
C SER A 227 -13.71 5.09 -12.01
N LEU A 228 -12.80 5.36 -12.94
CA LEU A 228 -11.96 6.56 -12.97
C LEU A 228 -12.77 7.75 -13.45
N LYS A 229 -13.41 8.45 -12.53
CA LYS A 229 -14.23 9.64 -12.79
C LYS A 229 -13.59 10.87 -12.16
N ALA A 230 -13.98 12.04 -12.64
CA ALA A 230 -13.47 13.33 -12.11
C ALA A 230 -13.68 13.46 -10.60
N GLU A 231 -14.83 13.02 -10.10
CA GLU A 231 -15.16 13.08 -8.67
C GLU A 231 -14.18 12.26 -7.82
N LEU A 232 -13.70 11.11 -8.33
CA LEU A 232 -12.69 10.32 -7.63
C LEU A 232 -11.34 11.07 -7.57
N ILE A 233 -10.94 11.71 -8.67
CA ILE A 233 -9.69 12.46 -8.71
C ILE A 233 -9.77 13.69 -7.79
N ASP A 234 -10.90 14.38 -7.74
CA ASP A 234 -11.14 15.49 -6.80
C ASP A 234 -11.01 15.03 -5.34
N GLU A 235 -11.52 13.85 -4.99
CA GLU A 235 -11.37 13.29 -3.63
C GLU A 235 -9.91 12.90 -3.34
N ILE A 236 -9.19 12.33 -4.32
CA ILE A 236 -7.75 12.04 -4.19
C ILE A 236 -6.97 13.34 -3.96
N ASP A 237 -7.24 14.38 -4.74
CA ASP A 237 -6.56 15.69 -4.61
C ASP A 237 -6.77 16.34 -3.25
N ARG A 238 -7.86 16.02 -2.54
CA ARG A 238 -8.07 16.48 -1.16
C ARG A 238 -7.11 15.82 -0.16
N LEU A 239 -6.52 14.69 -0.51
CA LEU A 239 -5.48 14.03 0.30
C LEU A 239 -4.10 14.67 0.12
N ALA A 240 -3.89 15.47 -0.94
CA ALA A 240 -2.62 16.16 -1.20
C ALA A 240 -2.29 17.23 -0.12
N PRO A 241 -1.02 17.66 0.03
CA PRO A 241 0.14 17.29 -0.78
C PRO A 241 0.67 15.90 -0.43
N PHE A 242 1.11 15.17 -1.46
CA PHE A 242 1.71 13.85 -1.31
C PHE A 242 3.21 13.92 -1.08
N GLY A 243 3.78 12.86 -0.49
CA GLY A 243 5.21 12.78 -0.20
C GLY A 243 5.52 11.76 0.89
N PRO A 244 6.74 11.79 1.50
CA PRO A 244 7.11 10.85 2.56
C PRO A 244 6.09 10.88 3.73
N GLY A 245 5.55 9.69 4.07
CA GLY A 245 4.54 9.54 5.12
C GLY A 245 3.10 9.91 4.71
N ASN A 246 2.89 10.31 3.45
CA ASN A 246 1.58 10.50 2.83
C ASN A 246 1.71 10.22 1.31
N PRO A 247 1.94 8.97 0.89
CA PRO A 247 2.09 8.64 -0.53
C PRO A 247 0.80 8.90 -1.30
N ALA A 248 0.92 9.13 -2.61
CA ALA A 248 -0.24 9.16 -3.49
C ALA A 248 -0.88 7.77 -3.53
N PRO A 249 -2.22 7.66 -3.55
CA PRO A 249 -2.88 6.36 -3.65
C PRO A 249 -2.44 5.58 -4.88
N LEU A 250 -2.13 4.29 -4.69
CA LEU A 250 -1.73 3.36 -5.73
C LEU A 250 -2.89 2.43 -6.07
N PHE A 251 -3.31 2.46 -7.32
CA PHE A 251 -4.41 1.66 -7.81
C PHE A 251 -3.93 0.56 -8.75
N VAL A 252 -4.71 -0.51 -8.85
CA VAL A 252 -4.49 -1.57 -9.84
C VAL A 252 -5.75 -1.79 -10.68
N THR A 253 -5.57 -1.84 -11.99
CA THR A 253 -6.57 -2.38 -12.93
C THR A 253 -6.05 -3.72 -13.45
N ARG A 254 -6.90 -4.75 -13.39
CA ARG A 254 -6.58 -6.09 -13.88
C ARG A 254 -6.92 -6.24 -15.35
N GLY A 255 -6.19 -7.14 -16.02
CA GLY A 255 -6.52 -7.55 -17.40
C GLY A 255 -6.43 -6.40 -18.42
N VAL A 256 -5.42 -5.55 -18.27
CA VAL A 256 -5.16 -4.41 -19.17
C VAL A 256 -4.41 -4.87 -20.40
N GLU A 257 -4.72 -4.28 -21.55
CA GLU A 257 -4.05 -4.47 -22.84
C GLU A 257 -3.57 -3.12 -23.39
N ILE A 258 -2.39 -3.10 -24.02
CA ILE A 258 -1.89 -1.93 -24.73
C ILE A 258 -2.49 -1.91 -26.15
N GLU A 259 -3.30 -0.91 -26.46
CA GLU A 259 -3.84 -0.72 -27.82
C GLU A 259 -2.87 0.05 -28.71
N ASN A 260 -2.20 1.07 -28.16
CA ASN A 260 -1.22 1.90 -28.88
C ASN A 260 -0.24 2.55 -27.92
N HIS A 261 0.94 2.90 -28.43
CA HIS A 261 1.93 3.68 -27.67
C HIS A 261 2.74 4.62 -28.57
N ASN A 262 3.20 5.71 -27.98
CA ASN A 262 4.06 6.69 -28.65
C ASN A 262 5.16 7.16 -27.69
N LEU A 263 6.37 7.38 -28.23
CA LEU A 263 7.45 8.01 -27.48
C LEU A 263 7.23 9.52 -27.41
N ILE A 264 7.36 10.08 -26.22
CA ILE A 264 7.20 11.50 -25.90
C ILE A 264 8.42 12.03 -25.10
N GLY A 265 8.50 13.33 -24.94
CA GLY A 265 9.64 14.02 -24.33
C GLY A 265 10.63 14.56 -25.39
N LYS A 266 11.49 15.49 -25.00
CA LYS A 266 12.48 16.11 -25.93
C LYS A 266 13.48 15.08 -26.47
N SER A 267 13.87 14.13 -25.64
CA SER A 267 14.79 13.02 -25.98
C SER A 267 14.05 11.72 -26.27
N ARG A 268 12.70 11.74 -26.36
CA ARG A 268 11.84 10.57 -26.60
C ARG A 268 12.01 9.47 -25.53
N GLU A 269 12.30 9.86 -24.31
CA GLU A 269 12.62 8.98 -23.18
C GLU A 269 11.41 8.41 -22.45
N HIS A 270 10.20 8.91 -22.71
CA HIS A 270 8.96 8.50 -22.05
C HIS A 270 7.99 7.88 -23.04
N ARG A 271 7.04 7.09 -22.55
CA ARG A 271 5.94 6.56 -23.36
C ARG A 271 4.60 7.14 -22.93
N ARG A 272 3.78 7.47 -23.91
CA ARG A 272 2.34 7.65 -23.75
C ARG A 272 1.65 6.43 -24.35
N LEU A 273 0.81 5.78 -23.54
CA LEU A 273 0.10 4.56 -23.94
C LEU A 273 -1.39 4.82 -23.96
N THR A 274 -2.08 4.19 -24.90
CA THR A 274 -3.53 4.01 -24.87
C THR A 274 -3.79 2.59 -24.39
N LEU A 275 -4.50 2.48 -23.28
CA LEU A 275 -4.78 1.23 -22.58
C LEU A 275 -6.26 0.91 -22.68
N LYS A 276 -6.59 -0.37 -22.67
CA LYS A 276 -7.95 -0.89 -22.65
C LYS A 276 -8.08 -1.95 -21.56
N ASP A 277 -9.13 -1.89 -20.74
CA ASP A 277 -9.43 -2.92 -19.75
C ASP A 277 -10.31 -4.04 -20.31
N GLU A 278 -10.58 -5.07 -19.52
CA GLU A 278 -11.42 -6.22 -19.90
C GLU A 278 -12.85 -5.84 -20.30
N HIS A 279 -13.33 -4.68 -19.89
CA HIS A 279 -14.65 -4.13 -20.23
C HIS A 279 -14.61 -3.21 -21.47
N ALA A 280 -13.49 -3.15 -22.18
CA ALA A 280 -13.25 -2.32 -23.36
C ALA A 280 -13.26 -0.79 -23.08
N PHE A 281 -13.19 -0.35 -21.81
CA PHE A 281 -12.97 1.05 -21.51
C PHE A 281 -11.51 1.42 -21.78
N LYS A 282 -11.33 2.62 -22.37
CA LYS A 282 -10.01 3.12 -22.78
C LYS A 282 -9.57 4.29 -21.91
N THR A 283 -8.28 4.35 -21.61
CA THR A 283 -7.66 5.46 -20.92
C THR A 283 -6.24 5.69 -21.42
N GLN A 284 -5.63 6.81 -21.02
CA GLN A 284 -4.24 7.12 -21.35
C GLN A 284 -3.35 6.96 -20.13
N ALA A 285 -2.15 6.41 -20.34
CA ALA A 285 -1.12 6.33 -19.32
C ALA A 285 0.18 6.99 -19.79
N LEU A 286 0.93 7.56 -18.84
CA LEU A 286 2.30 8.02 -19.01
C LEU A 286 3.23 7.07 -18.29
N TRP A 287 4.20 6.54 -19.00
CA TRP A 287 5.26 5.71 -18.44
C TRP A 287 6.59 6.44 -18.60
N TRP A 288 7.04 6.98 -17.48
CA TRP A 288 8.24 7.82 -17.45
C TRP A 288 9.51 6.98 -17.61
N ASN A 289 10.50 7.49 -18.34
CA ASN A 289 11.83 6.87 -18.57
C ASN A 289 11.76 5.41 -19.06
N SER A 290 10.81 5.10 -19.93
CA SER A 290 10.48 3.74 -20.35
C SER A 290 10.87 3.41 -21.80
N SER A 291 11.57 4.30 -22.51
CA SER A 291 11.92 4.10 -23.93
C SER A 291 12.65 2.77 -24.16
N ASP A 292 13.55 2.41 -23.27
CA ASP A 292 14.42 1.24 -23.39
C ASP A 292 13.86 0.00 -22.67
N LEU A 293 12.70 0.13 -21.98
CA LEU A 293 12.06 -0.97 -21.29
C LEU A 293 11.20 -1.79 -22.25
N PRO A 294 11.11 -3.12 -22.10
CA PRO A 294 10.18 -3.94 -22.87
C PRO A 294 8.73 -3.60 -22.52
N LEU A 295 7.86 -3.65 -23.52
CA LEU A 295 6.43 -3.56 -23.29
C LEU A 295 5.89 -4.89 -22.80
N PRO A 296 4.91 -4.91 -21.88
CA PRO A 296 4.21 -6.14 -21.54
C PRO A 296 3.49 -6.70 -22.78
N GLU A 297 3.57 -8.01 -22.96
CA GLU A 297 2.88 -8.74 -24.01
C GLU A 297 1.59 -9.34 -23.45
N GLY A 298 0.50 -9.23 -24.21
CA GLY A 298 -0.81 -9.77 -23.82
C GLY A 298 -1.47 -8.99 -22.69
N LEU A 299 -2.23 -9.69 -21.84
CA LEU A 299 -2.93 -9.08 -20.71
C LEU A 299 -1.99 -8.96 -19.50
N PHE A 300 -2.10 -7.85 -18.79
CA PHE A 300 -1.34 -7.59 -17.56
C PHE A 300 -2.19 -6.81 -16.54
N ASP A 301 -1.83 -6.92 -15.27
CA ASP A 301 -2.35 -6.06 -14.21
C ASP A 301 -1.46 -4.80 -14.14
N LEU A 302 -2.07 -3.62 -14.19
CA LEU A 302 -1.34 -2.34 -14.15
C LEU A 302 -1.48 -1.67 -12.80
N ALA A 303 -0.36 -1.36 -12.17
CA ALA A 303 -0.28 -0.48 -11.00
C ALA A 303 -0.01 0.97 -11.45
N TYR A 304 -0.80 1.93 -10.94
CA TYR A 304 -0.74 3.32 -11.39
C TYR A 304 -1.25 4.32 -10.33
N HIS A 305 -0.81 5.57 -10.47
CA HIS A 305 -1.47 6.71 -9.85
C HIS A 305 -2.40 7.37 -10.87
N ALA A 306 -3.56 7.85 -10.43
CA ALA A 306 -4.52 8.56 -11.29
C ALA A 306 -4.55 10.05 -10.94
N ARG A 307 -4.53 10.92 -11.97
CA ARG A 307 -4.60 12.39 -11.79
C ARG A 307 -5.24 13.07 -13.00
N PHE A 308 -5.59 14.34 -12.85
CA PHE A 308 -5.97 15.16 -14.00
C PHE A 308 -4.77 15.42 -14.91
N ASN A 309 -5.05 15.51 -16.20
CA ASN A 309 -4.05 15.86 -17.21
C ASN A 309 -3.84 17.38 -17.22
N GLU A 310 -2.77 17.85 -16.59
CA GLU A 310 -2.42 19.27 -16.47
C GLU A 310 -2.09 19.97 -17.80
N TYR A 311 -1.89 19.19 -18.88
CA TYR A 311 -1.54 19.71 -20.22
C TYR A 311 -2.76 19.93 -21.14
N LYS A 312 -3.97 19.64 -20.66
CA LYS A 312 -5.22 19.80 -21.40
C LYS A 312 -6.26 20.53 -20.55
N GLU A 313 -6.98 21.44 -21.19
CA GLU A 313 -8.05 22.23 -20.53
C GLU A 313 -9.30 21.39 -20.14
N ASN A 314 -9.39 20.13 -20.52
CA ASN A 314 -10.61 19.31 -20.45
C ASN A 314 -10.71 18.37 -19.23
N ASN A 315 -9.97 18.55 -18.17
CA ASN A 315 -10.00 17.65 -17.00
C ASN A 315 -9.93 16.13 -17.36
N ASP A 316 -9.27 15.80 -18.48
CA ASP A 316 -9.02 14.40 -18.85
C ASP A 316 -8.21 13.71 -17.75
N ILE A 317 -8.57 12.49 -17.39
CA ILE A 317 -7.81 11.69 -16.45
C ILE A 317 -6.65 11.02 -17.18
N ILE A 318 -5.48 11.04 -16.58
CA ILE A 318 -4.29 10.34 -17.04
C ILE A 318 -3.72 9.48 -15.94
N LEU A 319 -3.25 8.28 -16.31
CA LEU A 319 -2.60 7.36 -15.39
C LEU A 319 -1.10 7.58 -15.42
N GLU A 320 -0.46 7.61 -14.27
CA GLU A 320 0.99 7.51 -14.15
C GLU A 320 1.34 6.05 -13.86
N TRP A 321 1.94 5.41 -14.84
CA TRP A 321 2.38 4.02 -14.75
C TRP A 321 3.44 3.86 -13.65
N VAL A 322 3.22 2.94 -12.74
CA VAL A 322 4.17 2.60 -11.67
C VAL A 322 4.85 1.27 -12.01
N ASP A 323 4.05 0.20 -12.16
CA ASP A 323 4.57 -1.13 -12.44
C ASP A 323 3.48 -1.99 -13.11
N PHE A 324 3.85 -3.19 -13.55
CA PHE A 324 2.92 -4.13 -14.11
C PHE A 324 3.28 -5.57 -13.75
N ARG A 325 2.26 -6.42 -13.72
CA ARG A 325 2.42 -7.85 -13.57
C ARG A 325 1.76 -8.55 -14.75
N ALA A 326 2.54 -9.28 -15.55
CA ALA A 326 1.99 -10.08 -16.63
C ALA A 326 0.98 -11.08 -16.05
N VAL A 327 -0.23 -11.08 -16.59
CA VAL A 327 -1.18 -12.16 -16.33
C VAL A 327 -0.61 -13.37 -17.05
N LYS A 328 0.02 -14.29 -16.29
CA LYS A 328 0.36 -15.59 -16.86
C LYS A 328 -0.96 -16.15 -17.40
N GLN A 329 -1.13 -16.21 -18.71
CA GLN A 329 -2.12 -17.07 -19.30
C GLN A 329 -1.74 -18.47 -18.82
N GLN A 330 -2.35 -18.86 -17.71
CA GLN A 330 -2.46 -20.29 -17.47
C GLN A 330 -3.23 -20.77 -18.69
N GLU A 331 -2.54 -21.55 -19.56
CA GLU A 331 -3.27 -22.51 -20.37
C GLU A 331 -4.31 -23.07 -19.43
N ILE A 332 -5.59 -22.94 -19.82
CA ILE A 332 -6.68 -23.50 -19.05
C ILE A 332 -6.53 -25.01 -19.13
N SER A 333 -5.55 -25.56 -18.43
CA SER A 333 -5.75 -26.83 -17.78
C SER A 333 -6.76 -26.48 -16.69
N ILE A 334 -8.01 -26.86 -16.92
CA ILE A 334 -9.05 -26.91 -15.90
C ILE A 334 -8.64 -27.99 -14.89
N SER A 335 -7.60 -27.73 -14.14
CA SER A 335 -7.48 -28.19 -12.79
C SER A 335 -8.25 -27.16 -11.98
N LEU A 336 -9.56 -27.37 -11.85
CA LEU A 336 -10.32 -26.86 -10.74
C LEU A 336 -9.40 -27.02 -9.52
N PRO A 337 -9.13 -25.97 -8.72
CA PRO A 337 -8.46 -26.16 -7.45
C PRO A 337 -9.20 -27.31 -6.82
N ILE A 338 -8.49 -28.37 -6.41
CA ILE A 338 -9.11 -29.49 -5.72
C ILE A 338 -9.61 -28.86 -4.43
N SER A 339 -10.87 -28.39 -4.46
CA SER A 339 -11.53 -27.88 -3.28
C SER A 339 -11.39 -28.97 -2.23
N ARG A 340 -10.86 -28.63 -1.06
CA ARG A 340 -10.82 -29.54 0.09
C ARG A 340 -12.21 -30.10 0.40
N PHE A 341 -13.24 -29.47 -0.13
CA PHE A 341 -14.63 -29.76 0.14
C PHE A 341 -15.41 -29.97 -1.15
N ARG A 342 -16.38 -30.85 -1.13
CA ARG A 342 -17.45 -30.87 -2.12
C ARG A 342 -18.45 -29.80 -1.75
N ILE A 343 -18.64 -28.77 -2.60
CA ILE A 343 -19.42 -27.59 -2.28
C ILE A 343 -20.79 -27.67 -2.96
N PHE A 344 -21.85 -27.37 -2.19
CA PHE A 344 -23.21 -27.26 -2.69
C PHE A 344 -23.73 -25.85 -2.32
N ASP A 345 -24.03 -25.06 -3.34
CA ASP A 345 -24.48 -23.67 -3.15
C ASP A 345 -25.99 -23.55 -3.30
N TYR A 346 -26.66 -23.31 -2.16
CA TYR A 346 -28.09 -23.10 -2.08
C TYR A 346 -28.48 -21.67 -1.62
N ARG A 347 -27.53 -20.74 -1.68
CA ARG A 347 -27.77 -19.36 -1.22
C ARG A 347 -28.90 -18.65 -1.95
N PHE A 348 -29.12 -19.02 -3.21
CA PHE A 348 -30.16 -18.43 -4.06
C PHE A 348 -31.19 -19.47 -4.56
N ASP A 349 -31.17 -20.68 -4.03
CA ASP A 349 -32.13 -21.70 -4.41
C ASP A 349 -33.52 -21.40 -3.82
N PRO A 350 -34.58 -21.27 -4.64
CA PRO A 350 -35.94 -21.02 -4.15
C PRO A 350 -36.48 -22.15 -3.27
N ASN A 351 -35.92 -23.36 -3.37
CA ASN A 351 -36.32 -24.54 -2.59
C ASN A 351 -35.45 -24.74 -1.34
N ALA A 352 -34.51 -23.83 -1.02
CA ALA A 352 -33.57 -23.96 0.08
C ALA A 352 -34.26 -24.28 1.43
N ALA A 353 -35.42 -23.65 1.72
CA ALA A 353 -36.18 -23.90 2.95
C ALA A 353 -36.74 -25.33 3.05
N ALA A 354 -37.25 -25.88 1.94
CA ALA A 354 -37.73 -27.26 1.91
C ALA A 354 -36.57 -28.26 2.07
N LEU A 355 -35.42 -27.94 1.45
CA LEU A 355 -34.21 -28.75 1.56
C LEU A 355 -33.70 -28.80 3.00
N LEU A 356 -33.69 -27.68 3.71
CA LEU A 356 -33.29 -27.59 5.12
C LEU A 356 -34.18 -28.47 6.02
N GLN A 357 -35.48 -28.50 5.80
CA GLN A 357 -36.37 -29.39 6.56
C GLN A 357 -36.01 -30.86 6.38
N THR A 358 -35.59 -31.29 5.19
CA THR A 358 -35.18 -32.68 4.93
C THR A 358 -33.80 -33.02 5.52
N MET A 359 -33.02 -32.03 5.89
CA MET A 359 -31.69 -32.17 6.48
C MET A 359 -31.68 -32.13 8.00
N ALA A 360 -32.70 -31.54 8.61
CA ALA A 360 -32.78 -31.29 10.06
C ALA A 360 -32.65 -32.57 10.92
N ASP A 361 -33.06 -33.70 10.40
CA ASP A 361 -33.06 -34.99 11.12
C ASP A 361 -31.92 -35.94 10.68
N LYS A 362 -30.99 -35.50 9.84
CA LYS A 362 -29.88 -36.32 9.35
C LYS A 362 -28.68 -36.24 10.29
N PRO A 363 -28.22 -37.38 10.85
CA PRO A 363 -27.12 -37.37 11.83
C PRO A 363 -25.73 -37.09 11.25
N ASP A 364 -25.58 -37.14 9.93
CA ASP A 364 -24.31 -36.91 9.21
C ASP A 364 -24.10 -35.44 8.79
N ILE A 365 -25.09 -34.57 9.04
CA ILE A 365 -25.06 -33.15 8.67
C ILE A 365 -25.12 -32.28 9.92
N LEU A 366 -24.11 -31.43 10.08
CA LEU A 366 -24.10 -30.41 11.12
C LEU A 366 -24.66 -29.11 10.56
N LEU A 367 -25.73 -28.60 11.18
CA LEU A 367 -26.36 -27.36 10.79
C LEU A 367 -25.82 -26.22 11.65
N TRP A 368 -25.14 -25.26 11.04
CA TRP A 368 -24.54 -24.13 11.74
C TRP A 368 -25.29 -22.83 11.40
N ALA A 369 -25.78 -22.13 12.42
CA ALA A 369 -26.37 -20.82 12.30
C ALA A 369 -25.85 -19.86 13.36
N GLU A 370 -25.63 -18.62 12.98
CA GLU A 370 -25.21 -17.50 13.82
C GLU A 370 -26.40 -16.61 14.14
N GLY A 371 -26.50 -16.15 15.38
CA GLY A 371 -27.57 -15.26 15.84
C GLY A 371 -28.88 -15.97 16.12
N ASP A 372 -30.01 -15.37 15.70
CA ASP A 372 -31.33 -15.91 15.93
C ASP A 372 -31.62 -17.16 15.08
N ARG A 373 -31.95 -18.26 15.75
CA ARG A 373 -32.19 -19.58 15.15
C ARG A 373 -33.67 -19.94 14.95
N HIS A 374 -34.55 -18.98 14.98
CA HIS A 374 -36.02 -19.25 14.80
C HIS A 374 -36.33 -19.94 13.48
N HIS A 375 -35.57 -19.66 12.42
CA HIS A 375 -35.74 -20.28 11.11
C HIS A 375 -35.06 -21.66 10.97
N ALA A 376 -34.23 -22.06 11.94
CA ALA A 376 -33.54 -23.35 11.97
C ALA A 376 -33.32 -23.82 13.42
N PRO A 377 -34.38 -24.33 14.10
CA PRO A 377 -34.30 -24.69 15.52
C PRO A 377 -33.29 -25.79 15.86
N SER A 378 -33.00 -26.67 14.91
CA SER A 378 -31.98 -27.73 15.04
C SER A 378 -30.56 -27.28 14.73
N ALA A 379 -30.35 -26.03 14.34
CA ALA A 379 -29.02 -25.52 14.11
C ALA A 379 -28.29 -25.20 15.41
N ILE A 380 -26.99 -25.41 15.42
CA ILE A 380 -26.09 -25.11 16.55
C ILE A 380 -25.25 -23.84 16.30
N ALA A 381 -24.79 -23.23 17.37
CA ALA A 381 -23.90 -22.09 17.30
C ALA A 381 -22.44 -22.53 17.13
N ARG A 382 -21.57 -21.60 16.75
CA ARG A 382 -20.14 -21.88 16.48
C ARG A 382 -19.39 -22.55 17.64
N HIS A 383 -19.75 -22.26 18.88
CA HIS A 383 -19.09 -22.84 20.06
C HIS A 383 -19.54 -24.29 20.38
N GLU A 384 -20.58 -24.74 19.72
CA GLU A 384 -21.13 -26.10 19.81
C GLU A 384 -20.70 -26.99 18.63
N LEU A 385 -19.93 -26.45 17.66
CA LEU A 385 -19.45 -27.19 16.49
C LEU A 385 -18.55 -28.35 16.91
N THR A 386 -18.75 -29.50 16.27
CA THR A 386 -17.96 -30.72 16.43
C THR A 386 -17.60 -31.28 15.07
N GLN A 387 -16.75 -32.28 14.99
CA GLN A 387 -16.39 -32.91 13.72
C GLN A 387 -17.61 -33.58 13.07
N ALA A 388 -17.79 -33.33 11.76
CA ALA A 388 -18.88 -33.91 10.98
C ALA A 388 -18.47 -34.05 9.51
N LEU A 389 -19.07 -35.01 8.79
CA LEU A 389 -18.81 -35.23 7.36
C LEU A 389 -19.37 -34.09 6.50
N LYS A 390 -20.47 -33.50 6.91
CA LYS A 390 -21.16 -32.43 6.17
C LYS A 390 -21.44 -31.23 7.08
N LEU A 391 -21.11 -30.06 6.59
CA LEU A 391 -21.41 -28.78 7.27
C LEU A 391 -22.36 -27.96 6.42
N ALA A 392 -23.54 -27.68 6.92
CA ALA A 392 -24.46 -26.70 6.33
C ALA A 392 -24.32 -25.35 7.04
N ILE A 393 -23.81 -24.35 6.34
CA ILE A 393 -23.67 -22.99 6.82
C ILE A 393 -24.95 -22.25 6.46
N LEU A 394 -25.79 -21.99 7.44
CA LEU A 394 -27.17 -21.50 7.24
C LEU A 394 -27.22 -19.97 7.15
N THR A 395 -26.48 -19.28 7.99
CA THR A 395 -26.42 -17.82 8.04
C THR A 395 -25.01 -17.33 7.66
N PRO A 396 -24.87 -16.19 6.99
CA PRO A 396 -23.55 -15.60 6.73
C PRO A 396 -22.74 -15.38 8.02
N PRO A 397 -21.53 -15.95 8.14
CA PRO A 397 -20.65 -15.72 9.29
C PRO A 397 -20.24 -14.25 9.44
N PRO A 398 -19.80 -13.80 10.62
CA PRO A 398 -19.45 -12.40 10.85
C PRO A 398 -18.07 -12.01 10.26
N SER A 399 -17.19 -12.98 9.95
CA SER A 399 -15.88 -12.72 9.34
C SER A 399 -15.34 -13.97 8.65
N SER A 400 -14.34 -13.77 7.77
CA SER A 400 -13.60 -14.87 7.12
C SER A 400 -12.87 -15.74 8.14
N GLN A 401 -12.32 -15.15 9.19
CA GLN A 401 -11.62 -15.87 10.25
C GLN A 401 -12.58 -16.82 10.99
N VAL A 402 -13.80 -16.39 11.30
CA VAL A 402 -14.81 -17.26 11.94
C VAL A 402 -15.23 -18.40 11.01
N LEU A 403 -15.36 -18.14 9.71
CA LEU A 403 -15.63 -19.18 8.71
C LEU A 403 -14.52 -20.22 8.66
N GLN A 404 -13.27 -19.79 8.58
CA GLN A 404 -12.11 -20.70 8.53
C GLN A 404 -11.97 -21.52 9.82
N GLN A 405 -12.12 -20.91 10.98
CA GLN A 405 -12.12 -21.62 12.28
C GLN A 405 -13.21 -22.68 12.36
N ALA A 406 -14.41 -22.41 11.84
CA ALA A 406 -15.49 -23.40 11.79
C ALA A 406 -15.14 -24.57 10.87
N LEU A 407 -14.57 -24.33 9.69
CA LEU A 407 -14.12 -25.37 8.75
C LEU A 407 -12.98 -26.22 9.35
N GLU A 408 -12.04 -25.60 10.04
CA GLU A 408 -10.94 -26.31 10.73
C GLU A 408 -11.44 -27.17 11.90
N MET A 409 -12.46 -26.72 12.59
CA MET A 409 -13.05 -27.45 13.73
C MET A 409 -13.87 -28.64 13.26
N VAL A 410 -14.75 -28.44 12.26
CA VAL A 410 -15.66 -29.46 11.76
C VAL A 410 -14.94 -30.46 10.86
N LYS A 411 -13.96 -30.03 10.07
CA LYS A 411 -13.22 -30.82 9.05
C LYS A 411 -14.17 -31.55 8.10
N PRO A 412 -15.13 -30.87 7.48
CA PRO A 412 -16.12 -31.50 6.64
C PRO A 412 -15.49 -31.99 5.32
N THR A 413 -16.11 -32.97 4.66
CA THR A 413 -15.85 -33.35 3.26
C THR A 413 -16.83 -32.68 2.30
N GLU A 414 -18.02 -32.31 2.80
CA GLU A 414 -19.05 -31.60 2.04
C GLU A 414 -19.49 -30.34 2.80
N VAL A 415 -19.55 -29.21 2.08
CA VAL A 415 -20.03 -27.92 2.62
C VAL A 415 -21.24 -27.46 1.82
N LEU A 416 -22.31 -27.14 2.52
CA LEU A 416 -23.54 -26.63 1.94
C LEU A 416 -23.74 -25.17 2.37
N LEU A 417 -23.87 -24.26 1.42
CA LEU A 417 -24.02 -22.83 1.65
C LEU A 417 -25.49 -22.41 1.53
N PHE A 418 -25.97 -21.72 2.54
CA PHE A 418 -27.32 -21.13 2.57
C PHE A 418 -27.24 -19.62 2.89
N SER A 419 -28.35 -18.89 2.74
CA SER A 419 -28.46 -17.45 2.98
C SER A 419 -29.66 -17.09 3.86
N LEU A 420 -29.83 -17.79 4.98
CA LEU A 420 -30.84 -17.37 5.96
C LEU A 420 -30.53 -15.97 6.51
N PRO A 421 -31.55 -15.22 6.96
CA PRO A 421 -31.36 -13.88 7.49
C PRO A 421 -30.28 -13.83 8.59
N SER A 422 -29.33 -12.93 8.44
CA SER A 422 -28.31 -12.65 9.45
C SER A 422 -28.83 -11.64 10.49
N PRO A 423 -28.18 -11.56 11.66
CA PRO A 423 -28.48 -10.51 12.64
C PRO A 423 -28.37 -9.09 12.06
N ASP A 424 -29.04 -8.14 12.70
CA ASP A 424 -28.96 -6.73 12.33
C ASP A 424 -27.60 -6.15 12.74
N ASP A 425 -26.77 -5.80 11.73
CA ASP A 425 -25.44 -5.22 11.89
C ASP A 425 -25.47 -3.71 12.15
N SER A 426 -26.65 -3.08 12.22
CA SER A 426 -26.71 -1.67 12.62
C SER A 426 -26.31 -1.50 14.09
N LEU A 427 -25.64 -0.40 14.42
CA LEU A 427 -25.22 -0.08 15.79
C LEU A 427 -26.41 -0.20 16.78
N LYS A 428 -27.57 0.31 16.41
CA LYS A 428 -28.77 0.25 17.22
C LYS A 428 -29.31 -1.18 17.38
N GLY A 429 -29.34 -1.94 16.29
CA GLY A 429 -29.81 -3.34 16.28
C GLY A 429 -28.92 -4.22 17.16
N PHE A 430 -27.61 -4.13 16.96
CA PHE A 430 -26.62 -4.85 17.75
C PHE A 430 -26.69 -4.53 19.24
N LEU A 431 -26.67 -3.24 19.63
CA LEU A 431 -26.74 -2.83 21.04
C LEU A 431 -28.03 -3.27 21.70
N ASN A 432 -29.18 -3.23 21.00
CA ASN A 432 -30.43 -3.72 21.50
C ASN A 432 -30.42 -5.25 21.73
N ALA A 433 -29.88 -6.00 20.78
CA ALA A 433 -29.74 -7.45 20.88
C ALA A 433 -28.83 -7.87 22.04
N LEU A 434 -27.68 -7.23 22.18
CA LEU A 434 -26.72 -7.43 23.29
C LEU A 434 -27.39 -7.11 24.63
N ALA A 435 -28.07 -5.97 24.75
CA ALA A 435 -28.81 -5.61 25.98
C ALA A 435 -29.93 -6.59 26.33
N ALA A 436 -30.65 -7.12 25.34
CA ALA A 436 -31.69 -8.11 25.55
C ALA A 436 -31.13 -9.42 26.13
N VAL A 437 -30.00 -9.91 25.58
CA VAL A 437 -29.31 -11.11 26.08
C VAL A 437 -28.81 -10.90 27.52
N LEU A 438 -28.08 -9.79 27.75
CA LEU A 438 -27.54 -9.47 29.09
C LEU A 438 -28.66 -9.32 30.13
N ARG A 439 -29.77 -8.62 29.80
CA ARG A 439 -30.93 -8.43 30.72
C ARG A 439 -31.60 -9.74 31.07
N LYS A 440 -31.79 -10.64 30.10
CA LYS A 440 -32.44 -11.93 30.30
C LYS A 440 -31.66 -12.81 31.29
N GLN A 441 -30.36 -12.87 31.14
CA GLN A 441 -29.49 -13.70 31.98
C GLN A 441 -29.26 -13.08 33.36
N LEU A 442 -29.06 -11.76 33.44
CA LEU A 442 -28.96 -11.04 34.72
C LEU A 442 -30.27 -11.15 35.56
N ALA A 443 -31.45 -11.25 34.89
CA ALA A 443 -32.70 -11.50 35.57
C ALA A 443 -32.80 -12.94 36.13
N GLY A 444 -32.07 -13.89 35.52
CA GLY A 444 -31.90 -15.26 36.02
C GLY A 444 -30.86 -15.44 37.11
N GLY A 445 -30.18 -14.37 37.53
CA GLY A 445 -29.13 -14.41 38.55
C GLY A 445 -27.72 -14.81 38.02
N GLU A 446 -27.57 -14.90 36.72
CA GLU A 446 -26.26 -15.22 36.09
C GLU A 446 -25.52 -13.93 35.72
N ASN A 447 -24.40 -13.69 36.38
CA ASN A 447 -23.51 -12.52 36.11
C ASN A 447 -22.31 -12.86 35.25
N ASN A 448 -21.98 -14.15 35.07
CA ASN A 448 -20.84 -14.63 34.31
C ASN A 448 -21.28 -15.20 32.95
N PHE A 449 -20.79 -14.62 31.88
CA PHE A 449 -21.16 -14.98 30.52
C PHE A 449 -19.94 -15.56 29.79
N SER A 450 -20.11 -16.64 29.02
CA SER A 450 -19.09 -17.08 28.06
C SER A 450 -19.11 -16.16 26.85
N LEU A 451 -17.97 -15.59 26.51
CA LEU A 451 -17.79 -14.76 25.29
C LEU A 451 -18.10 -15.56 24.04
N LYS A 452 -17.67 -16.84 23.98
CA LYS A 452 -17.97 -17.73 22.86
C LYS A 452 -19.47 -17.94 22.67
N ALA A 453 -20.19 -18.14 23.77
CA ALA A 453 -21.65 -18.28 23.72
C ALA A 453 -22.33 -16.98 23.26
N LEU A 454 -21.93 -15.81 23.80
CA LEU A 454 -22.43 -14.51 23.35
C LEU A 454 -22.18 -14.27 21.86
N CYS A 455 -20.97 -14.60 21.39
CA CYS A 455 -20.62 -14.48 19.98
C CYS A 455 -21.54 -15.30 19.07
N GLY A 456 -21.81 -16.56 19.41
CA GLY A 456 -22.70 -17.43 18.65
C GLY A 456 -24.16 -16.99 18.71
N MET A 457 -24.65 -16.55 19.90
CA MET A 457 -26.03 -16.07 20.10
C MET A 457 -26.32 -14.75 19.38
N LEU A 458 -25.35 -13.86 19.30
CA LEU A 458 -25.48 -12.55 18.65
C LEU A 458 -24.98 -12.55 17.20
N GLY A 459 -24.21 -13.58 16.80
CA GLY A 459 -23.67 -13.71 15.46
C GLY A 459 -22.60 -12.67 15.11
N HIS A 460 -21.83 -12.19 16.07
CA HIS A 460 -20.79 -11.20 15.88
C HIS A 460 -19.41 -11.70 16.34
N THR A 461 -18.34 -10.98 16.00
CA THR A 461 -16.96 -11.28 16.43
C THR A 461 -16.79 -11.03 17.93
N THR A 462 -15.78 -11.64 18.54
CA THR A 462 -15.44 -11.43 19.96
C THR A 462 -15.14 -9.96 20.24
N GLU A 463 -14.44 -9.30 19.33
CA GLU A 463 -14.08 -7.89 19.42
C GLU A 463 -15.32 -6.99 19.42
N ALA A 464 -16.29 -7.27 18.53
CA ALA A 464 -17.55 -6.52 18.51
C ALA A 464 -18.38 -6.72 19.82
N ILE A 465 -18.40 -7.95 20.37
CA ILE A 465 -19.08 -8.22 21.64
C ILE A 465 -18.43 -7.46 22.79
N ILE A 466 -17.12 -7.51 22.92
CA ILE A 466 -16.38 -6.79 23.97
C ILE A 466 -16.61 -5.28 23.81
N SER A 467 -16.45 -4.74 22.61
CA SER A 467 -16.67 -3.32 22.33
C SER A 467 -18.10 -2.87 22.63
N GLY A 468 -19.09 -3.74 22.41
CA GLY A 468 -20.48 -3.48 22.79
C GLY A 468 -20.70 -3.46 24.31
N ILE A 469 -20.03 -4.33 25.06
CA ILE A 469 -20.05 -4.33 26.52
C ILE A 469 -19.36 -3.07 27.08
N GLU A 470 -18.20 -2.69 26.51
CA GLU A 470 -17.51 -1.43 26.80
C GLU A 470 -18.40 -0.22 26.53
N TRP A 471 -19.13 -0.23 25.44
CA TRP A 471 -20.09 0.83 25.11
C TRP A 471 -21.14 0.99 26.20
N TRP A 472 -21.77 -0.11 26.68
CA TRP A 472 -22.74 -0.07 27.77
C TRP A 472 -22.12 0.35 29.11
N HIS A 473 -20.85 0.01 29.35
CA HIS A 473 -20.12 0.50 30.50
C HIS A 473 -19.92 2.02 30.45
N HIS A 474 -19.44 2.53 29.32
CA HIS A 474 -19.25 3.98 29.14
C HIS A 474 -20.56 4.77 29.02
N HIS A 475 -21.64 4.09 28.64
CA HIS A 475 -22.99 4.65 28.70
C HIS A 475 -23.48 4.80 30.15
N GLY A 476 -22.94 4.03 31.08
CA GLY A 476 -23.20 4.13 32.51
C GLY A 476 -24.25 3.13 33.02
N ASP A 477 -24.59 2.08 32.28
CA ASP A 477 -25.63 1.09 32.67
C ASP A 477 -25.04 -0.17 33.31
N ILE A 478 -23.76 -0.49 33.08
CA ILE A 478 -23.10 -1.69 33.60
C ILE A 478 -21.67 -1.41 34.04
N ILE A 479 -21.15 -2.27 34.92
CA ILE A 479 -19.70 -2.49 35.12
C ILE A 479 -19.38 -3.91 34.71
N PHE A 480 -18.16 -4.16 34.24
CA PHE A 480 -17.74 -5.47 33.78
C PHE A 480 -16.28 -5.76 34.06
N THR A 481 -15.94 -7.05 34.08
CA THR A 481 -14.57 -7.55 34.11
C THR A 481 -14.46 -8.75 33.17
N VAL A 482 -13.35 -8.85 32.44
CA VAL A 482 -13.09 -9.94 31.50
C VAL A 482 -11.99 -10.84 32.06
N TYR A 483 -12.23 -12.15 32.04
CA TYR A 483 -11.28 -13.19 32.46
C TYR A 483 -11.31 -14.33 31.43
N ASP A 484 -10.25 -14.52 30.67
CA ASP A 484 -10.15 -15.52 29.60
C ASP A 484 -11.34 -15.46 28.62
N ASP A 485 -12.17 -16.52 28.60
CA ASP A 485 -13.39 -16.64 27.77
C ASP A 485 -14.66 -16.18 28.49
N LYS A 486 -14.55 -15.53 29.64
CA LYS A 486 -15.71 -15.12 30.45
C LYS A 486 -15.72 -13.62 30.69
N VAL A 487 -16.92 -13.06 30.68
CA VAL A 487 -17.15 -11.69 31.12
C VAL A 487 -18.14 -11.70 32.28
N ASN A 488 -17.77 -11.07 33.38
CA ASN A 488 -18.66 -10.78 34.49
C ASN A 488 -19.29 -9.41 34.26
N VAL A 489 -20.60 -9.31 34.34
CA VAL A 489 -21.34 -8.06 34.12
C VAL A 489 -22.28 -7.83 35.32
N GLU A 490 -22.22 -6.62 35.86
CA GLU A 490 -23.09 -6.18 36.96
C GLU A 490 -23.86 -4.93 36.53
N LYS A 491 -25.14 -4.83 37.00
CA LYS A 491 -25.91 -3.62 36.76
C LYS A 491 -25.30 -2.44 37.51
N PHE A 492 -25.18 -1.34 36.84
CA PHE A 492 -24.67 -0.10 37.41
C PHE A 492 -25.56 1.08 36.93
N ARG A 493 -25.53 2.18 37.67
CA ARG A 493 -26.14 3.46 37.24
C ARG A 493 -25.11 4.55 37.57
N GLY A 494 -24.50 5.07 36.53
CA GLY A 494 -23.51 6.14 36.62
C GLY A 494 -23.67 7.20 35.52
N PRO A 495 -22.90 8.26 35.59
CA PRO A 495 -22.90 9.27 34.52
C PRO A 495 -22.24 8.69 33.26
N GLN A 496 -22.67 9.21 32.12
CA GLN A 496 -22.10 8.89 30.82
C GLN A 496 -20.64 9.38 30.72
N SER A 497 -19.74 8.54 30.25
CA SER A 497 -18.31 8.86 30.11
C SER A 497 -18.06 9.76 28.88
N MET A 498 -17.03 10.65 28.98
CA MET A 498 -16.56 11.45 27.86
C MET A 498 -16.01 10.59 26.69
N GLU A 499 -15.60 9.37 26.96
CA GLU A 499 -15.04 8.44 25.96
C GLU A 499 -16.11 7.71 25.13
N LEU A 500 -17.38 7.83 25.48
CA LEU A 500 -18.46 7.12 24.79
C LEU A 500 -18.47 7.35 23.27
N LYS A 501 -18.17 8.56 22.79
CA LYS A 501 -18.09 8.83 21.36
C LYS A 501 -17.02 8.00 20.66
N ARG A 502 -15.87 7.82 21.27
CA ARG A 502 -14.76 7.01 20.74
C ARG A 502 -15.17 5.54 20.65
N HIS A 503 -15.75 5.01 21.71
CA HIS A 503 -16.26 3.62 21.72
C HIS A 503 -17.40 3.42 20.73
N THR A 504 -18.26 4.42 20.53
CA THR A 504 -19.31 4.39 19.49
C THR A 504 -18.71 4.28 18.09
N SER A 505 -17.69 5.07 17.76
CA SER A 505 -17.02 5.01 16.44
C SER A 505 -16.33 3.67 16.21
N HIS A 506 -15.58 3.19 17.19
CA HIS A 506 -14.87 1.92 17.09
C HIS A 506 -15.84 0.73 16.92
N LEU A 507 -16.90 0.66 17.75
CA LEU A 507 -17.91 -0.39 17.61
C LEU A 507 -18.59 -0.34 16.23
N ASN A 508 -18.89 0.87 15.73
CA ASN A 508 -19.53 1.01 14.43
C ASN A 508 -18.61 0.53 13.28
N GLU A 509 -17.30 0.75 13.37
CA GLU A 509 -16.31 0.21 12.42
C GLU A 509 -16.35 -1.31 12.38
N LEU A 510 -16.32 -2.00 13.53
CA LEU A 510 -16.38 -3.46 13.63
C LEU A 510 -17.70 -4.03 13.05
N LEU A 511 -18.82 -3.33 13.25
CA LEU A 511 -20.11 -3.74 12.69
C LEU A 511 -20.18 -3.55 11.17
N ILE A 512 -19.56 -2.49 10.65
CA ILE A 512 -19.42 -2.25 9.20
C ILE A 512 -18.58 -3.36 8.55
N GLU A 513 -17.48 -3.76 9.17
CA GLU A 513 -16.65 -4.88 8.68
C GLU A 513 -17.43 -6.19 8.64
N THR A 514 -18.19 -6.48 9.71
CA THR A 514 -19.08 -7.65 9.75
C THR A 514 -20.11 -7.62 8.62
N SER A 515 -20.79 -6.50 8.43
CA SER A 515 -21.77 -6.31 7.36
C SER A 515 -21.14 -6.46 5.97
N ALA A 516 -19.94 -5.91 5.77
CA ALA A 516 -19.21 -6.02 4.52
C ALA A 516 -18.84 -7.49 4.20
N PHE A 517 -18.37 -8.26 5.20
CA PHE A 517 -18.08 -9.68 4.99
C PHE A 517 -19.35 -10.50 4.70
N ARG A 518 -20.46 -10.25 5.37
CA ARG A 518 -21.73 -10.92 5.08
C ARG A 518 -22.23 -10.65 3.66
N ASN A 519 -22.09 -9.41 3.19
CA ASN A 519 -22.39 -9.06 1.81
C ASN A 519 -21.44 -9.76 0.81
N TYR A 520 -20.16 -9.88 1.16
CA TYR A 520 -19.19 -10.66 0.39
C TYR A 520 -19.57 -12.14 0.36
N TYR A 521 -19.90 -12.77 1.50
CA TYR A 521 -20.36 -14.16 1.57
C TYR A 521 -21.53 -14.43 0.63
N LEU A 522 -22.49 -13.51 0.53
CA LEU A 522 -23.65 -13.66 -0.35
C LEU A 522 -23.29 -13.60 -1.84
N ARG A 523 -22.20 -12.96 -2.24
CA ARG A 523 -21.85 -12.69 -3.65
C ARG A 523 -20.64 -13.45 -4.16
N ALA A 524 -19.75 -13.87 -3.28
CA ALA A 524 -18.51 -14.52 -3.64
C ALA A 524 -18.75 -15.91 -4.25
N GLU A 525 -17.91 -16.28 -5.20
CA GLU A 525 -17.88 -17.64 -5.73
C GLU A 525 -17.56 -18.64 -4.60
N PRO A 526 -18.30 -19.76 -4.50
CA PRO A 526 -18.18 -20.70 -3.36
C PRO A 526 -16.77 -21.22 -3.11
N TYR A 527 -16.01 -21.49 -4.16
CA TYR A 527 -14.64 -21.98 -4.04
C TYR A 527 -13.64 -20.90 -3.60
N ILE A 528 -13.91 -19.61 -3.88
CA ILE A 528 -13.09 -18.50 -3.38
C ILE A 528 -13.41 -18.24 -1.91
N LEU A 529 -14.67 -18.39 -1.52
CA LEU A 529 -15.13 -18.19 -0.16
C LEU A 529 -14.57 -19.22 0.82
N LEU A 530 -14.43 -20.48 0.39
CA LEU A 530 -14.04 -21.59 1.25
C LEU A 530 -12.54 -21.95 1.16
N GLY A 531 -11.79 -21.35 0.25
CA GLY A 531 -10.33 -21.48 0.10
C GLY A 531 -9.91 -22.70 -0.65
#